data_5c9c9c82a714dc09a5763e5c29cdcd44
#
_entry.id   5c9c9c82a714dc09a5763e5c29cdcd44
#
_cell.length_a   1.000
_cell.length_b   1.000
_cell.length_c   1.000
_cell.angle_alpha   90.00
_cell.angle_beta   90.00
_cell.angle_gamma   90.00
#
_symmetry.space_group_name_H-M   'P 1'
#
loop_
_entity.id
_entity.type
_entity.pdbx_description
1 polymer ?
#
loop_
_entity_poly.entity_id
_entity_poly.type
_entity_poly.pdbx_seq_one_letter_code
_entity_poly.pdbx_strand_id
1 'polypeptide(L)'
;MIVTEQKQIILILSLAVSLGLLRSFFLDTEEFTLIKKERVIEEVVTFSLPDDISGPMMVNLEFSKYYFDTGSAIFIDARDPEDYVSGHIRDAINIPYDYYEDYEAVMDGLDDDGIYIIYCSGEECSLSIDLADYLYTNKLIDKLLIFEGGWPQWRDAGYP
;
A
#
# COMPACT_ATOMS: atom_id res chain seq x y z
N MET A 1 -0.37 6.65 57.46
CA MET A 1 0.09 7.54 56.39
C MET A 1 0.32 6.82 55.04
N ILE A 2 1.00 5.67 55.03
CA ILE A 2 1.31 4.89 53.79
C ILE A 2 0.05 4.38 53.05
N VAL A 3 -0.99 3.97 53.76
CA VAL A 3 -2.26 3.43 53.17
C VAL A 3 -3.05 4.50 52.42
N THR A 4 -2.90 5.78 52.75
CA THR A 4 -3.58 6.90 52.10
C THR A 4 -2.91 7.24 50.74
N GLU A 5 -1.59 7.17 50.69
CA GLU A 5 -0.83 7.41 49.47
C GLU A 5 -1.05 6.30 48.39
N GLN A 6 -1.09 5.05 48.85
CA GLN A 6 -1.41 3.92 47.93
C GLN A 6 -2.81 4.03 47.34
N LYS A 7 -3.82 4.45 48.11
CA LYS A 7 -5.18 4.68 47.63
C LYS A 7 -5.24 5.83 46.63
N GLN A 8 -4.46 6.90 46.85
CA GLN A 8 -4.37 8.02 45.89
C GLN A 8 -3.71 7.60 44.57
N ILE A 9 -2.65 6.81 44.63
CA ILE A 9 -1.98 6.28 43.41
C ILE A 9 -2.93 5.39 42.59
N ILE A 10 -3.66 4.48 43.26
CA ILE A 10 -4.65 3.62 42.61
C ILE A 10 -5.77 4.44 41.96
N LEU A 11 -6.24 5.50 42.65
CA LEU A 11 -7.27 6.38 42.10
C LEU A 11 -6.80 7.14 40.88
N ILE A 12 -5.57 7.66 40.88
CA ILE A 12 -4.98 8.38 39.74
C ILE A 12 -4.81 7.42 38.55
N LEU A 13 -4.30 6.21 38.77
CA LEU A 13 -4.13 5.21 37.74
C LEU A 13 -5.47 4.77 37.12
N SER A 14 -6.49 4.55 37.97
CA SER A 14 -7.82 4.18 37.47
C SER A 14 -8.48 5.30 36.67
N LEU A 15 -8.30 6.56 37.10
CA LEU A 15 -8.80 7.71 36.38
C LEU A 15 -8.10 7.90 35.03
N ALA A 16 -6.77 7.71 34.96
CA ALA A 16 -6.00 7.79 33.75
C ALA A 16 -6.40 6.71 32.70
N VAL A 17 -6.59 5.46 33.17
CA VAL A 17 -7.08 4.36 32.36
C VAL A 17 -8.50 4.64 31.85
N SER A 18 -9.40 5.12 32.70
CA SER A 18 -10.77 5.45 32.34
C SER A 18 -10.82 6.58 31.28
N LEU A 19 -10.02 7.63 31.46
CA LEU A 19 -9.91 8.73 30.51
C LEU A 19 -9.31 8.27 29.16
N GLY A 20 -8.33 7.37 29.21
CA GLY A 20 -7.74 6.77 28.02
C GLY A 20 -8.76 5.94 27.22
N LEU A 21 -9.54 5.12 27.91
CA LEU A 21 -10.61 4.33 27.29
C LEU A 21 -11.75 5.21 26.75
N LEU A 22 -12.13 6.26 27.51
CA LEU A 22 -13.14 7.23 27.04
C LEU A 22 -12.68 7.97 25.81
N ARG A 23 -11.42 8.41 25.78
CA ARG A 23 -10.82 9.02 24.60
C ARG A 23 -10.83 8.09 23.39
N SER A 24 -10.46 6.82 23.59
CA SER A 24 -10.47 5.80 22.51
C SER A 24 -11.88 5.52 21.97
N PHE A 25 -12.91 5.71 22.81
CA PHE A 25 -14.30 5.47 22.44
C PHE A 25 -14.94 6.67 21.71
N PHE A 26 -14.56 7.90 22.10
CA PHE A 26 -15.17 9.13 21.54
C PHE A 26 -14.35 9.81 20.45
N LEU A 27 -13.06 9.55 20.39
CA LEU A 27 -12.20 10.03 19.31
C LEU A 27 -11.95 8.85 18.37
N ASP A 28 -12.90 8.66 17.47
CA ASP A 28 -12.78 7.80 16.27
C ASP A 28 -11.84 8.50 15.28
N THR A 29 -10.58 8.69 15.72
CA THR A 29 -9.53 9.18 14.86
C THR A 29 -8.81 7.97 14.28
N GLU A 30 -8.87 7.79 12.99
CA GLU A 30 -8.25 6.72 12.22
C GLU A 30 -6.73 6.53 12.50
N GLU A 31 -6.11 7.49 13.19
CA GLU A 31 -4.67 7.50 13.52
C GLU A 31 -4.21 6.54 14.62
N PHE A 32 -5.12 5.93 15.40
CA PHE A 32 -4.74 5.06 16.56
C PHE A 32 -5.55 3.77 16.68
N THR A 33 -5.90 3.14 15.59
CA THR A 33 -6.43 1.78 15.65
C THR A 33 -5.28 0.80 15.80
N LEU A 34 -5.17 0.19 17.00
CA LEU A 34 -4.29 -0.97 17.27
C LEU A 34 -4.65 -2.20 16.42
N ILE A 35 -5.73 -2.14 15.67
CA ILE A 35 -6.17 -3.17 14.74
C ILE A 35 -6.09 -2.56 13.35
N LYS A 36 -5.11 -3.00 12.56
CA LYS A 36 -5.01 -2.65 11.13
C LYS A 36 -6.34 -3.06 10.48
N LYS A 37 -7.12 -2.09 10.02
CA LYS A 37 -8.36 -2.35 9.29
C LYS A 37 -7.98 -3.13 8.03
N GLU A 38 -8.50 -4.32 7.88
CA GLU A 38 -8.27 -5.14 6.69
C GLU A 38 -8.82 -4.38 5.48
N ARG A 39 -7.95 -4.01 4.55
CA ARG A 39 -8.36 -3.31 3.35
C ARG A 39 -8.96 -4.32 2.38
N VAL A 40 -10.20 -4.10 2.00
CA VAL A 40 -10.83 -4.86 0.93
C VAL A 40 -10.40 -4.22 -0.38
N ILE A 41 -9.52 -4.89 -1.11
CA ILE A 41 -9.09 -4.50 -2.46
C ILE A 41 -9.82 -5.43 -3.43
N GLU A 42 -10.51 -4.86 -4.41
CA GLU A 42 -11.22 -5.65 -5.43
C GLU A 42 -10.24 -6.24 -6.44
N GLU A 43 -10.39 -7.55 -6.74
CA GLU A 43 -9.60 -8.23 -7.77
C GLU A 43 -10.26 -8.04 -9.14
N VAL A 44 -9.50 -7.55 -10.11
CA VAL A 44 -9.97 -7.41 -11.50
C VAL A 44 -9.76 -8.71 -12.24
N VAL A 45 -10.86 -9.35 -12.65
CA VAL A 45 -10.87 -10.66 -13.34
C VAL A 45 -11.01 -10.50 -14.86
N THR A 46 -11.28 -9.29 -15.35
CA THR A 46 -11.46 -8.99 -16.78
C THR A 46 -10.30 -8.11 -17.29
N PHE A 47 -9.98 -8.21 -18.58
CA PHE A 47 -8.92 -7.40 -19.18
C PHE A 47 -9.32 -5.93 -19.46
N SER A 48 -10.48 -5.49 -18.99
CA SER A 48 -10.92 -4.11 -19.07
C SER A 48 -11.07 -3.51 -17.68
N LEU A 49 -10.54 -2.30 -17.50
CA LEU A 49 -10.77 -1.54 -16.27
C LEU A 49 -12.23 -1.11 -16.18
N PRO A 50 -12.82 -1.08 -14.98
CA PRO A 50 -14.11 -0.43 -14.75
C PRO A 50 -14.04 1.07 -15.12
N ASP A 51 -15.17 1.63 -15.57
CA ASP A 51 -15.26 3.06 -15.87
C ASP A 51 -15.20 3.95 -14.61
N ASP A 52 -15.50 3.35 -13.44
CA ASP A 52 -15.52 4.04 -12.15
C ASP A 52 -14.58 3.32 -11.16
N ILE A 53 -13.30 3.66 -11.19
CA ILE A 53 -12.30 3.14 -10.25
C ILE A 53 -12.29 4.04 -9.02
N SER A 54 -12.58 3.46 -7.85
CA SER A 54 -12.68 4.18 -6.58
C SER A 54 -11.51 3.91 -5.63
N GLY A 55 -10.38 3.44 -6.15
CA GLY A 55 -9.16 3.16 -5.38
C GLY A 55 -8.31 2.04 -5.98
N PRO A 56 -7.17 1.70 -5.35
CA PRO A 56 -6.29 0.64 -5.82
C PRO A 56 -7.00 -0.72 -5.91
N MET A 57 -6.77 -1.45 -7.01
CA MET A 57 -7.40 -2.75 -7.30
C MET A 57 -6.36 -3.84 -7.49
N MET A 58 -6.65 -5.07 -7.01
CA MET A 58 -5.79 -6.24 -7.23
C MET A 58 -5.95 -6.78 -8.65
N VAL A 59 -4.84 -7.17 -9.25
CA VAL A 59 -4.79 -7.81 -10.57
C VAL A 59 -3.94 -9.07 -10.54
N ASN A 60 -4.32 -10.05 -11.33
CA ASN A 60 -3.60 -11.30 -11.47
C ASN A 60 -2.48 -11.21 -12.53
N LEU A 61 -1.70 -12.29 -12.64
CA LEU A 61 -0.60 -12.39 -13.60
C LEU A 61 -1.05 -12.20 -15.06
N GLU A 62 -2.18 -12.79 -15.44
CA GLU A 62 -2.69 -12.74 -16.82
C GLU A 62 -3.08 -11.32 -17.22
N PHE A 63 -3.75 -10.62 -16.31
CA PHE A 63 -4.10 -9.21 -16.48
C PHE A 63 -2.85 -8.34 -16.61
N SER A 64 -1.89 -8.51 -15.70
CA SER A 64 -0.64 -7.76 -15.71
C SER A 64 0.14 -8.01 -17.01
N LYS A 65 0.18 -9.28 -17.47
CA LYS A 65 0.85 -9.63 -18.72
C LYS A 65 0.17 -9.02 -19.95
N TYR A 66 -1.16 -8.98 -19.98
CA TYR A 66 -1.89 -8.32 -21.07
C TYR A 66 -1.53 -6.83 -21.17
N TYR A 67 -1.52 -6.11 -20.04
CA TYR A 67 -1.18 -4.69 -20.01
C TYR A 67 0.29 -4.42 -20.35
N PHE A 68 1.18 -5.34 -19.96
CA PHE A 68 2.58 -5.31 -20.37
C PHE A 68 2.74 -5.44 -21.89
N ASP A 69 2.10 -6.45 -22.47
CA ASP A 69 2.23 -6.76 -23.92
C ASP A 69 1.62 -5.66 -24.81
N THR A 70 0.58 -5.02 -24.34
CA THR A 70 -0.08 -3.90 -25.05
C THR A 70 0.59 -2.56 -24.80
N GLY A 71 1.50 -2.46 -23.82
CA GLY A 71 2.11 -1.20 -23.42
C GLY A 71 1.09 -0.20 -22.86
N SER A 72 -0.02 -0.70 -22.29
CA SER A 72 -1.14 0.12 -21.82
C SER A 72 -1.01 0.53 -20.37
N ALA A 73 0.00 0.06 -19.63
CA ALA A 73 0.30 0.44 -18.26
C ALA A 73 1.81 0.60 -18.04
N ILE A 74 2.15 1.42 -17.07
CA ILE A 74 3.51 1.56 -16.54
C ILE A 74 3.63 0.69 -15.30
N PHE A 75 4.69 -0.12 -15.23
CA PHE A 75 4.97 -0.94 -14.06
C PHE A 75 5.81 -0.17 -13.05
N ILE A 76 5.47 -0.30 -11.76
CA ILE A 76 6.20 0.31 -10.66
C ILE A 76 6.65 -0.80 -9.69
N ASP A 77 7.95 -0.89 -9.45
CA ASP A 77 8.55 -1.79 -8.47
C ASP A 77 8.68 -1.07 -7.13
N ALA A 78 7.93 -1.53 -6.12
CA ALA A 78 7.92 -0.95 -4.79
C ALA A 78 9.01 -1.52 -3.86
N ARG A 79 9.86 -2.44 -4.35
CA ARG A 79 10.97 -3.05 -3.60
C ARG A 79 12.17 -2.13 -3.51
N ASP A 80 13.08 -2.48 -2.60
CA ASP A 80 14.37 -1.80 -2.44
C ASP A 80 15.16 -1.73 -3.76
N PRO A 81 16.02 -0.70 -3.94
CA PRO A 81 16.82 -0.54 -5.14
C PRO A 81 17.77 -1.74 -5.41
N GLU A 82 18.24 -2.43 -4.37
CA GLU A 82 19.11 -3.61 -4.50
C GLU A 82 18.32 -4.78 -5.13
N ASP A 83 17.09 -4.99 -4.71
CA ASP A 83 16.19 -6.00 -5.27
C ASP A 83 15.81 -5.68 -6.72
N TYR A 84 15.50 -4.42 -7.00
CA TYR A 84 15.23 -3.96 -8.35
C TYR A 84 16.41 -4.21 -9.30
N VAL A 85 17.62 -3.88 -8.89
CA VAL A 85 18.84 -4.10 -9.69
C VAL A 85 19.12 -5.60 -9.88
N SER A 86 18.77 -6.45 -8.93
CA SER A 86 18.95 -7.91 -9.03
C SER A 86 18.02 -8.56 -10.07
N GLY A 87 16.90 -7.91 -10.41
CA GLY A 87 15.92 -8.33 -11.41
C GLY A 87 14.58 -7.67 -11.17
N HIS A 88 13.97 -7.19 -12.24
CA HIS A 88 12.69 -6.48 -12.24
C HIS A 88 11.91 -6.73 -13.54
N ILE A 89 10.64 -6.35 -13.59
CA ILE A 89 9.83 -6.37 -14.82
C ILE A 89 10.42 -5.33 -15.77
N ARG A 90 10.69 -5.74 -17.01
CA ARG A 90 11.31 -4.87 -18.02
C ARG A 90 10.58 -3.53 -18.12
N ASP A 91 11.34 -2.44 -18.16
CA ASP A 91 10.87 -1.06 -18.27
C ASP A 91 10.07 -0.56 -17.03
N ALA A 92 10.05 -1.31 -15.92
CA ALA A 92 9.44 -0.84 -14.69
C ALA A 92 10.22 0.32 -14.08
N ILE A 93 9.51 1.23 -13.43
CA ILE A 93 10.09 2.32 -12.63
C ILE A 93 10.27 1.80 -11.20
N ASN A 94 11.43 2.05 -10.57
CA ASN A 94 11.60 1.76 -9.16
C ASN A 94 11.19 2.95 -8.30
N ILE A 95 10.21 2.73 -7.42
CA ILE A 95 9.79 3.66 -6.36
C ILE A 95 9.71 2.84 -5.06
N PRO A 96 10.82 2.69 -4.33
CA PRO A 96 10.86 1.93 -3.10
C PRO A 96 9.97 2.58 -2.04
N TYR A 97 8.99 1.83 -1.53
CA TYR A 97 8.05 2.41 -0.56
C TYR A 97 8.74 2.81 0.75
N ASP A 98 9.72 2.06 1.22
CA ASP A 98 10.44 2.37 2.47
C ASP A 98 11.28 3.67 2.38
N TYR A 99 11.50 4.17 1.16
CA TYR A 99 12.28 5.39 0.87
C TYR A 99 11.51 6.35 -0.05
N TYR A 100 10.19 6.28 -0.11
CA TYR A 100 9.38 7.01 -1.08
C TYR A 100 9.61 8.53 -1.05
N GLU A 101 9.97 9.09 0.11
CA GLU A 101 10.27 10.52 0.26
C GLU A 101 11.43 10.97 -0.63
N ASP A 102 12.41 10.11 -0.89
CA ASP A 102 13.54 10.39 -1.78
C ASP A 102 13.12 10.32 -3.28
N TYR A 103 11.94 9.79 -3.57
CA TYR A 103 11.42 9.59 -4.92
C TYR A 103 10.25 10.54 -5.28
N GLU A 104 10.03 11.58 -4.48
CA GLU A 104 8.98 12.57 -4.72
C GLU A 104 9.02 13.15 -6.14
N ALA A 105 10.18 13.50 -6.65
CA ALA A 105 10.33 14.03 -8.02
C ALA A 105 9.95 13.02 -9.11
N VAL A 106 10.10 11.72 -8.86
CA VAL A 106 9.67 10.65 -9.77
C VAL A 106 8.16 10.53 -9.74
N MET A 107 7.57 10.55 -8.55
CA MET A 107 6.12 10.47 -8.37
C MET A 107 5.40 11.70 -8.94
N ASP A 108 5.97 12.89 -8.77
CA ASP A 108 5.44 14.14 -9.36
C ASP A 108 5.49 14.16 -10.90
N GLY A 109 6.29 13.29 -11.49
CA GLY A 109 6.37 13.11 -12.94
C GLY A 109 5.41 12.07 -13.50
N LEU A 110 4.65 11.37 -12.67
CA LEU A 110 3.62 10.42 -13.11
C LEU A 110 2.43 11.18 -13.68
N ASP A 111 1.80 10.60 -14.71
CA ASP A 111 0.60 11.17 -15.32
C ASP A 111 -0.63 10.80 -14.49
N ASP A 112 -1.43 11.77 -14.07
CA ASP A 112 -2.64 11.56 -13.25
C ASP A 112 -3.67 10.63 -13.96
N ASP A 113 -3.70 10.66 -15.30
CA ASP A 113 -4.55 9.79 -16.13
C ASP A 113 -3.89 8.44 -16.49
N GLY A 114 -2.63 8.24 -16.10
CA GLY A 114 -1.88 7.02 -16.37
C GLY A 114 -2.45 5.77 -15.69
N ILE A 115 -2.20 4.59 -16.27
CA ILE A 115 -2.49 3.30 -15.65
C ILE A 115 -1.19 2.75 -15.09
N TYR A 116 -1.16 2.44 -13.81
CA TYR A 116 0.04 1.95 -13.13
C TYR A 116 -0.22 0.57 -12.52
N ILE A 117 0.69 -0.37 -12.76
CA ILE A 117 0.69 -1.69 -12.11
C ILE A 117 1.85 -1.74 -11.14
N ILE A 118 1.53 -1.72 -9.85
CA ILE A 118 2.51 -1.70 -8.76
C ILE A 118 2.72 -3.13 -8.27
N TYR A 119 3.97 -3.52 -8.07
CA TYR A 119 4.31 -4.85 -7.59
C TYR A 119 5.46 -4.82 -6.56
N CYS A 120 5.61 -5.91 -5.84
CA CYS A 120 6.72 -6.11 -4.90
C CYS A 120 7.22 -7.55 -4.87
N SER A 121 7.62 -8.07 -3.70
CA SER A 121 8.22 -9.40 -3.54
C SER A 121 7.22 -10.56 -3.49
N GLY A 122 5.92 -10.32 -3.69
CA GLY A 122 4.86 -11.34 -3.70
C GLY A 122 3.87 -11.22 -2.55
N GLU A 123 3.03 -12.25 -2.34
CA GLU A 123 1.81 -12.26 -1.52
C GLU A 123 1.97 -11.77 -0.06
N GLU A 124 3.12 -11.97 0.57
CA GLU A 124 3.36 -11.52 1.95
C GLU A 124 3.88 -10.07 2.05
N CYS A 125 4.04 -9.39 0.91
CA CYS A 125 4.64 -8.06 0.83
C CYS A 125 3.56 -6.97 0.74
N SER A 126 3.54 -6.04 1.68
CA SER A 126 2.59 -4.92 1.67
C SER A 126 3.07 -3.68 0.91
N LEU A 127 4.34 -3.62 0.48
CA LEU A 127 4.95 -2.41 -0.10
C LEU A 127 4.20 -1.88 -1.33
N SER A 128 3.70 -2.79 -2.19
CA SER A 128 2.92 -2.41 -3.37
C SER A 128 1.55 -1.83 -3.01
N ILE A 129 0.92 -2.35 -1.96
CA ILE A 129 -0.35 -1.86 -1.44
C ILE A 129 -0.16 -0.48 -0.80
N ASP A 130 0.85 -0.37 0.05
CA ASP A 130 1.13 0.85 0.79
C ASP A 130 1.55 1.99 -0.15
N LEU A 131 2.33 1.70 -1.22
CA LEU A 131 2.67 2.67 -2.26
C LEU A 131 1.45 3.08 -3.09
N ALA A 132 0.58 2.12 -3.46
CA ALA A 132 -0.64 2.41 -4.20
C ALA A 132 -1.57 3.35 -3.41
N ASP A 133 -1.76 3.08 -2.11
CA ASP A 133 -2.55 3.93 -1.24
C ASP A 133 -1.95 5.34 -1.09
N TYR A 134 -0.62 5.42 -1.01
CA TYR A 134 0.06 6.72 -0.96
C TYR A 134 -0.17 7.52 -2.26
N LEU A 135 0.01 6.91 -3.42
CA LEU A 135 -0.20 7.55 -4.72
C LEU A 135 -1.66 7.97 -4.92
N TYR A 136 -2.61 7.13 -4.52
CA TYR A 136 -4.03 7.44 -4.59
C TYR A 136 -4.39 8.65 -3.71
N THR A 137 -3.93 8.65 -2.46
CA THR A 137 -4.33 9.64 -1.47
C THR A 137 -3.59 10.98 -1.65
N ASN A 138 -2.30 10.94 -2.00
CA ASN A 138 -1.43 12.12 -1.98
C ASN A 138 -1.11 12.66 -3.37
N LYS A 139 -1.15 11.82 -4.41
CA LYS A 139 -0.88 12.23 -5.80
C LYS A 139 -2.13 12.23 -6.67
N LEU A 140 -3.28 11.80 -6.13
CA LEU A 140 -4.59 11.80 -6.79
C LEU A 140 -4.61 10.97 -8.09
N ILE A 141 -3.83 9.90 -8.14
CA ILE A 141 -3.80 8.97 -9.25
C ILE A 141 -4.85 7.89 -9.02
N ASP A 142 -5.84 7.77 -9.89
CA ASP A 142 -6.99 6.88 -9.69
C ASP A 142 -6.75 5.45 -10.21
N LYS A 143 -6.01 5.30 -11.34
CA LYS A 143 -5.87 4.01 -12.04
C LYS A 143 -4.65 3.24 -11.53
N LEU A 144 -4.71 2.82 -10.28
CA LEU A 144 -3.67 2.07 -9.59
C LEU A 144 -4.08 0.61 -9.44
N LEU A 145 -3.25 -0.27 -9.96
CA LEU A 145 -3.44 -1.72 -9.97
C LEU A 145 -2.30 -2.37 -9.18
N ILE A 146 -2.61 -3.38 -8.39
CA ILE A 146 -1.66 -4.08 -7.54
C ILE A 146 -1.50 -5.51 -8.06
N PHE A 147 -0.31 -5.83 -8.53
CA PHE A 147 0.04 -7.20 -8.91
C PHE A 147 0.62 -7.95 -7.69
N GLU A 148 -0.25 -8.67 -6.98
CA GLU A 148 0.08 -9.35 -5.72
C GLU A 148 1.14 -10.43 -5.88
N GLY A 149 1.12 -11.18 -6.99
CA GLY A 149 2.13 -12.21 -7.27
C GLY A 149 3.56 -11.67 -7.44
N GLY A 150 3.68 -10.40 -7.74
CA GLY A 150 4.92 -9.63 -7.76
C GLY A 150 6.01 -10.20 -8.67
N TRP A 151 7.23 -9.75 -8.43
CA TRP A 151 8.39 -10.20 -9.19
C TRP A 151 8.59 -11.72 -9.24
N PRO A 152 8.42 -12.48 -8.13
CA PRO A 152 8.62 -13.93 -8.19
C PRO A 152 7.71 -14.63 -9.19
N GLN A 153 6.41 -14.30 -9.18
CA GLN A 153 5.45 -14.94 -10.08
C GLN A 153 5.71 -14.56 -11.54
N TRP A 154 6.09 -13.29 -11.81
CA TRP A 154 6.46 -12.81 -13.14
C TRP A 154 7.69 -13.53 -13.70
N ARG A 155 8.77 -13.60 -12.89
CA ARG A 155 10.00 -14.29 -13.23
C ARG A 155 9.78 -15.78 -13.48
N ASP A 156 9.03 -16.45 -12.59
CA ASP A 156 8.80 -17.91 -12.67
C ASP A 156 7.91 -18.28 -13.88
N ALA A 157 7.09 -17.34 -14.36
CA ALA A 157 6.38 -17.47 -15.63
C ALA A 157 7.30 -17.26 -16.86
N GLY A 158 8.56 -16.86 -16.67
CA GLY A 158 9.52 -16.62 -17.75
C GLY A 158 9.23 -15.34 -18.53
N TYR A 159 8.55 -14.36 -17.95
CA TYR A 159 8.24 -13.10 -18.61
C TYR A 159 9.42 -12.11 -18.50
N PRO A 160 9.53 -11.15 -19.47
CA PRO A 160 10.66 -10.22 -19.53
C PRO A 160 10.63 -9.14 -18.46
#